data_797980f911c24c0b3bf12ab7735e5ab0
#
_entry.id   797980f911c24c0b3bf12ab7735e5ab0
#
_cell.length_a   1.000
_cell.length_b   1.000
_cell.length_c   1.000
_cell.angle_alpha   90.00
_cell.angle_beta   90.00
_cell.angle_gamma   90.00
#
_symmetry.space_group_name_H-M   'P 1'
#
loop_
_entity.id
_entity.type
_entity.pdbx_description
1 polymer ?
#
loop_
_entity_poly.entity_id
_entity_poly.type
_entity_poly.pdbx_seq_one_letter_code
_entity_poly.pdbx_strand_id
1 'polypeptide(L)'
;MRFLLPRIGFLLILALAVMALPARDVDSAASEADTTCAEGVSLDYYEIELVTTRKVSGARLAKGVGEVTYVQSPFGISLSEDGSYLVNIDVSMSNVKLADGKQLVAWVTTPQLDEISSLGALDENLQVSGQTDFNKFLLVITLEPAGEEPGTMWTGPVVSRGMSRSGLMHTMAGHGPFETEPCAVYGY
;
A
#
# COMPACT_ATOMS: atom_id res chain seq x y z
N MET A 1 -64.31 -43.52 -65.23
CA MET A 1 -63.90 -44.04 -63.91
C MET A 1 -63.39 -42.91 -63.08
N ARG A 2 -64.17 -42.46 -62.09
CA ARG A 2 -63.85 -41.32 -61.23
C ARG A 2 -63.49 -41.88 -59.86
N PHE A 3 -62.30 -41.59 -59.39
CA PHE A 3 -61.93 -41.91 -58.01
C PHE A 3 -61.93 -40.61 -57.19
N LEU A 4 -62.84 -40.56 -56.27
CA LEU A 4 -62.86 -39.54 -55.18
C LEU A 4 -61.83 -39.88 -54.11
N LEU A 5 -60.98 -38.96 -53.77
CA LEU A 5 -60.14 -39.00 -52.57
C LEU A 5 -60.76 -38.11 -51.45
N PRO A 6 -60.87 -38.60 -50.27
CA PRO A 6 -61.29 -37.76 -49.11
C PRO A 6 -60.19 -36.86 -48.62
N ARG A 7 -60.57 -35.62 -48.38
CA ARG A 7 -59.72 -34.61 -47.66
C ARG A 7 -59.72 -34.95 -46.19
N ILE A 8 -58.55 -35.37 -45.65
CA ILE A 8 -58.30 -35.48 -44.23
C ILE A 8 -57.73 -34.13 -43.77
N GLY A 9 -58.53 -33.42 -42.96
CA GLY A 9 -58.14 -32.18 -42.39
C GLY A 9 -57.14 -32.47 -41.24
N PHE A 10 -55.94 -31.94 -41.33
CA PHE A 10 -54.94 -32.01 -40.30
C PHE A 10 -55.08 -30.77 -39.39
N LEU A 11 -55.70 -30.97 -38.24
CA LEU A 11 -55.77 -29.95 -37.19
C LEU A 11 -54.41 -29.85 -36.52
N LEU A 12 -53.69 -28.79 -36.85
CA LEU A 12 -52.40 -28.48 -36.21
C LEU A 12 -52.70 -27.79 -34.88
N ILE A 13 -52.64 -28.53 -33.80
CA ILE A 13 -52.67 -27.98 -32.42
C ILE A 13 -51.30 -27.41 -32.14
N LEU A 14 -51.19 -26.07 -32.22
CA LEU A 14 -50.00 -25.33 -31.82
C LEU A 14 -49.96 -25.29 -30.30
N ALA A 15 -49.26 -26.21 -29.68
CA ALA A 15 -48.98 -26.17 -28.22
C ALA A 15 -47.93 -25.07 -27.99
N LEU A 16 -48.37 -23.94 -27.47
CA LEU A 16 -47.47 -22.91 -26.94
C LEU A 16 -46.81 -23.45 -25.65
N ALA A 17 -45.62 -24.00 -25.78
CA ALA A 17 -44.77 -24.28 -24.61
C ALA A 17 -44.24 -22.93 -24.14
N VAL A 18 -44.86 -22.36 -23.11
CA VAL A 18 -44.30 -21.28 -22.32
C VAL A 18 -43.12 -21.87 -21.56
N MET A 19 -41.90 -21.69 -22.08
CA MET A 19 -40.70 -21.93 -21.33
C MET A 19 -40.65 -20.91 -20.21
N ALA A 20 -41.04 -21.30 -19.01
CA ALA A 20 -40.70 -20.57 -17.79
C ALA A 20 -39.18 -20.63 -17.67
N LEU A 21 -38.51 -19.55 -18.05
CA LEU A 21 -37.12 -19.32 -17.69
C LEU A 21 -37.10 -19.26 -16.15
N PRO A 22 -36.27 -20.05 -15.48
CA PRO A 22 -36.04 -19.83 -14.07
C PRO A 22 -35.57 -18.40 -13.91
N ALA A 23 -36.27 -17.61 -13.10
CA ALA A 23 -35.74 -16.37 -12.59
C ALA A 23 -34.40 -16.73 -11.95
N ARG A 24 -33.31 -16.31 -12.58
CA ARG A 24 -32.04 -16.23 -11.89
C ARG A 24 -32.29 -15.22 -10.78
N ASP A 25 -32.35 -15.73 -9.58
CA ASP A 25 -32.09 -14.92 -8.42
C ASP A 25 -30.75 -14.24 -8.70
N VAL A 26 -30.81 -12.96 -8.99
CA VAL A 26 -29.66 -12.07 -8.89
C VAL A 26 -29.46 -11.94 -7.39
N ASP A 27 -28.97 -13.03 -6.78
CA ASP A 27 -28.36 -12.91 -5.46
C ASP A 27 -27.30 -11.84 -5.57
N SER A 28 -27.66 -10.75 -4.99
CA SER A 28 -26.85 -9.57 -4.79
C SER A 28 -25.48 -9.97 -4.24
N ALA A 29 -24.52 -10.08 -5.16
CA ALA A 29 -23.11 -9.98 -4.82
C ALA A 29 -22.76 -8.54 -4.40
N ALA A 30 -23.70 -7.83 -3.80
CA ALA A 30 -23.55 -6.47 -3.28
C ALA A 30 -23.38 -6.46 -1.75
N SER A 31 -22.93 -7.57 -1.15
CA SER A 31 -22.85 -7.65 0.29
C SER A 31 -21.48 -7.99 0.87
N GLU A 32 -20.43 -8.06 0.07
CA GLU A 32 -19.09 -8.26 0.64
C GLU A 32 -18.25 -6.98 0.78
N ALA A 33 -18.75 -5.84 0.30
CA ALA A 33 -18.02 -4.58 0.42
C ALA A 33 -18.31 -3.82 1.73
N ASP A 34 -19.28 -4.26 2.53
CA ASP A 34 -19.77 -3.46 3.67
C ASP A 34 -19.35 -4.00 5.05
N THR A 35 -18.56 -5.05 5.09
CA THR A 35 -18.15 -5.65 6.36
C THR A 35 -16.76 -5.23 6.81
N THR A 36 -16.04 -4.46 6.01
CA THR A 36 -14.62 -4.19 6.25
C THR A 36 -14.34 -2.99 7.15
N CYS A 37 -15.30 -2.14 7.37
CA CYS A 37 -15.10 -0.97 8.25
C CYS A 37 -15.48 -1.21 9.72
N ALA A 38 -16.04 -2.38 10.07
CA ALA A 38 -16.60 -2.64 11.40
C ALA A 38 -15.77 -3.59 12.28
N GLU A 39 -14.81 -4.30 11.76
CA GLU A 39 -14.01 -5.26 12.54
C GLU A 39 -12.55 -4.83 12.61
N GLY A 40 -12.22 -4.21 13.74
CA GLY A 40 -10.85 -4.04 14.21
C GLY A 40 -10.00 -3.13 13.31
N VAL A 41 -9.86 -1.90 13.73
CA VAL A 41 -8.84 -0.99 13.18
C VAL A 41 -7.51 -1.74 13.14
N SER A 42 -7.07 -2.19 11.97
CA SER A 42 -5.71 -2.62 11.79
C SER A 42 -4.82 -1.42 12.08
N LEU A 43 -3.85 -1.58 12.97
CA LEU A 43 -2.85 -0.55 13.24
C LEU A 43 -1.91 -0.37 12.04
N ASP A 44 -1.92 -1.35 11.14
CA ASP A 44 -1.10 -1.35 9.95
C ASP A 44 -1.77 -0.49 8.87
N TYR A 45 -1.07 0.55 8.50
CA TYR A 45 -1.59 1.48 7.51
C TYR A 45 -1.16 1.12 6.09
N TYR A 46 0.15 1.01 5.86
CA TYR A 46 0.71 0.52 4.59
C TYR A 46 2.20 0.21 4.70
N GLU A 47 2.71 -0.52 3.71
CA GLU A 47 4.12 -0.80 3.54
C GLU A 47 4.73 0.05 2.42
N ILE A 48 6.00 0.42 2.60
CA ILE A 48 6.84 1.09 1.61
C ILE A 48 7.96 0.14 1.20
N GLU A 49 7.95 -0.33 -0.03
CA GLU A 49 9.09 -1.08 -0.57
C GLU A 49 10.29 -0.16 -0.77
N LEU A 50 11.45 -0.55 -0.21
CA LEU A 50 12.70 0.17 -0.34
C LEU A 50 13.53 -0.37 -1.50
N VAL A 51 13.55 0.37 -2.59
CA VAL A 51 14.28 0.01 -3.82
C VAL A 51 15.75 0.39 -3.67
N THR A 52 16.65 -0.61 -3.82
CA THR A 52 18.09 -0.36 -3.76
C THR A 52 18.61 0.44 -4.96
N THR A 53 19.53 1.36 -4.68
CA THR A 53 20.25 2.11 -5.72
C THR A 53 21.28 1.25 -6.46
N ARG A 54 21.66 0.10 -5.89
CA ARG A 54 22.73 -0.79 -6.37
C ARG A 54 24.13 -0.15 -6.49
N LYS A 55 24.30 1.07 -5.99
CA LYS A 55 25.54 1.85 -6.09
C LYS A 55 26.51 1.58 -4.94
N VAL A 56 25.99 1.08 -3.80
CA VAL A 56 26.78 0.87 -2.58
C VAL A 56 27.29 -0.55 -2.53
N SER A 57 28.61 -0.70 -2.35
CA SER A 57 29.24 -2.00 -2.17
C SER A 57 28.71 -2.67 -0.91
N GLY A 58 28.42 -3.98 -0.98
CA GLY A 58 27.83 -4.73 0.12
C GLY A 58 26.32 -4.59 0.27
N ALA A 59 25.67 -3.63 -0.43
CA ALA A 59 24.23 -3.41 -0.38
C ALA A 59 23.53 -3.45 -1.76
N ARG A 60 24.19 -4.02 -2.78
CA ARG A 60 23.65 -4.05 -4.15
C ARG A 60 22.39 -4.90 -4.29
N LEU A 61 22.21 -5.88 -3.42
CA LEU A 61 21.07 -6.78 -3.35
C LEU A 61 20.22 -6.51 -2.10
N ALA A 62 20.41 -5.36 -1.47
CA ALA A 62 19.62 -4.95 -0.31
C ALA A 62 18.13 -4.99 -0.63
N LYS A 63 17.37 -5.49 0.31
CA LYS A 63 15.91 -5.42 0.31
C LYS A 63 15.50 -4.74 1.60
N GLY A 64 14.46 -3.96 1.56
CA GLY A 64 13.95 -3.29 2.74
C GLY A 64 12.49 -2.96 2.60
N VAL A 65 11.85 -2.84 3.74
CA VAL A 65 10.45 -2.44 3.90
C VAL A 65 10.38 -1.40 5.01
N GLY A 66 9.55 -0.40 4.82
CA GLY A 66 9.12 0.53 5.86
C GLY A 66 7.64 0.30 6.12
N GLU A 67 7.29 -0.19 7.30
CA GLU A 67 5.91 -0.32 7.75
C GLU A 67 5.46 1.01 8.34
N VAL A 68 4.33 1.53 7.87
CA VAL A 68 3.77 2.81 8.32
C VAL A 68 2.48 2.54 9.05
N THR A 69 2.41 2.99 10.30
CA THR A 69 1.23 2.84 11.15
C THR A 69 0.84 4.18 11.76
N TYR A 70 -0.44 4.38 12.09
CA TYR A 70 -0.86 5.56 12.82
C TYR A 70 -0.47 5.47 14.30
N VAL A 71 0.01 6.57 14.85
CA VAL A 71 0.19 6.69 16.30
C VAL A 71 -1.19 6.79 16.94
N GLN A 72 -1.50 5.86 17.83
CA GLN A 72 -2.79 5.82 18.52
C GLN A 72 -2.76 6.67 19.79
N SER A 73 -3.89 7.29 20.10
CA SER A 73 -4.15 7.97 21.36
C SER A 73 -5.48 7.45 21.95
N PRO A 74 -5.78 7.75 23.22
CA PRO A 74 -7.06 7.39 23.82
C PRO A 74 -8.29 8.00 23.12
N PHE A 75 -8.07 8.99 22.25
CA PHE A 75 -9.12 9.72 21.53
C PHE A 75 -9.13 9.42 20.03
N GLY A 76 -8.36 8.42 19.58
CA GLY A 76 -8.20 8.06 18.18
C GLY A 76 -6.77 8.23 17.68
N ILE A 77 -6.61 8.58 16.40
CA ILE A 77 -5.29 8.80 15.81
C ILE A 77 -4.67 10.09 16.37
N SER A 78 -3.39 10.03 16.73
CA SER A 78 -2.65 11.19 17.22
C SER A 78 -2.35 12.17 16.09
N LEU A 79 -2.44 13.45 16.42
CA LEU A 79 -2.06 14.55 15.54
C LEU A 79 -0.83 15.28 16.11
N SER A 80 -0.04 15.84 15.23
CA SER A 80 1.03 16.79 15.56
C SER A 80 0.44 18.18 15.90
N GLU A 81 1.28 19.12 16.31
CA GLU A 81 0.84 20.48 16.70
C GLU A 81 0.19 21.24 15.54
N ASP A 82 0.59 20.96 14.30
CA ASP A 82 0.04 21.57 13.09
C ASP A 82 -1.23 20.85 12.57
N GLY A 83 -1.66 19.77 13.23
CA GLY A 83 -2.83 19.00 12.87
C GLY A 83 -2.59 17.90 11.82
N SER A 84 -1.34 17.62 11.47
CA SER A 84 -0.98 16.51 10.60
C SER A 84 -1.08 15.18 11.36
N TYR A 85 -1.32 14.08 10.64
CA TYR A 85 -1.31 12.75 11.26
C TYR A 85 0.10 12.37 11.68
N LEU A 86 0.24 11.93 12.94
CA LEU A 86 1.48 11.38 13.43
C LEU A 86 1.54 9.89 13.10
N VAL A 87 2.61 9.46 12.43
CA VAL A 87 2.80 8.08 12.01
C VAL A 87 4.10 7.51 12.56
N ASN A 88 4.05 6.23 12.93
CA ASN A 88 5.23 5.43 13.18
C ASN A 88 5.75 4.87 11.86
N ILE A 89 7.05 4.73 11.74
CA ILE A 89 7.71 4.08 10.62
C ILE A 89 8.69 3.05 11.21
N ASP A 90 8.41 1.77 10.95
CA ASP A 90 9.27 0.66 11.32
C ASP A 90 10.02 0.18 10.09
N VAL A 91 11.32 0.40 10.06
CA VAL A 91 12.18 0.05 8.92
C VAL A 91 12.87 -1.26 9.19
N SER A 92 12.84 -2.16 8.23
CA SER A 92 13.63 -3.39 8.22
C SER A 92 14.41 -3.54 6.92
N MET A 93 15.68 -3.92 7.04
CA MET A 93 16.57 -4.15 5.90
C MET A 93 17.12 -5.57 5.93
N SER A 94 17.46 -6.09 4.76
CA SER A 94 18.09 -7.41 4.61
C SER A 94 19.07 -7.43 3.42
N ASN A 95 19.88 -8.50 3.35
CA ASN A 95 20.88 -8.69 2.29
C ASN A 95 21.89 -7.54 2.22
N VAL A 96 22.28 -6.98 3.36
CA VAL A 96 23.30 -5.95 3.48
C VAL A 96 24.52 -6.53 4.20
N LYS A 97 25.70 -6.25 3.65
CA LYS A 97 27.00 -6.52 4.29
C LYS A 97 27.69 -5.20 4.51
N LEU A 98 27.67 -4.72 5.73
CA LEU A 98 28.34 -3.48 6.09
C LEU A 98 29.85 -3.67 6.14
N ALA A 99 30.58 -2.66 5.69
CA ALA A 99 32.02 -2.57 5.94
C ALA A 99 32.25 -2.09 7.37
N ASP A 100 33.41 -2.44 7.94
CA ASP A 100 33.79 -2.01 9.28
C ASP A 100 33.76 -0.48 9.41
N GLY A 101 33.25 0.00 10.54
CA GLY A 101 33.10 1.42 10.79
C GLY A 101 31.99 2.10 10.00
N LYS A 102 31.03 1.36 9.49
CA LYS A 102 29.85 1.86 8.78
C LYS A 102 28.55 1.39 9.44
N GLN A 103 27.54 2.23 9.36
CA GLN A 103 26.18 1.95 9.80
C GLN A 103 25.17 2.39 8.75
N LEU A 104 23.98 1.82 8.79
CA LEU A 104 22.84 2.33 8.04
C LEU A 104 22.09 3.33 8.88
N VAL A 105 21.63 4.40 8.27
CA VAL A 105 20.76 5.40 8.91
C VAL A 105 19.51 5.57 8.05
N ALA A 106 18.35 5.58 8.70
CA ALA A 106 17.08 5.84 8.07
C ALA A 106 16.69 7.31 8.23
N TRP A 107 16.13 7.86 7.19
CA TRP A 107 15.70 9.24 7.10
C TRP A 107 14.32 9.33 6.46
N VAL A 108 13.55 10.31 6.91
CA VAL A 108 12.36 10.77 6.20
C VAL A 108 12.62 12.17 5.68
N THR A 109 12.11 12.45 4.51
CA THR A 109 12.23 13.78 3.90
C THR A 109 11.02 14.07 3.03
N THR A 110 10.68 15.33 2.88
CA THR A 110 9.71 15.77 1.87
C THR A 110 10.19 15.39 0.46
N PRO A 111 9.30 15.21 -0.51
CA PRO A 111 9.69 14.88 -1.88
C PRO A 111 10.61 15.93 -2.54
N GLN A 112 10.58 17.17 -2.04
CA GLN A 112 11.40 18.29 -2.50
C GLN A 112 12.77 18.33 -1.82
N LEU A 113 13.00 17.53 -0.78
CA LEU A 113 14.22 17.49 0.04
C LEU A 113 14.48 18.80 0.82
N ASP A 114 13.45 19.56 1.10
CA ASP A 114 13.52 20.83 1.86
C ASP A 114 13.42 20.61 3.38
N GLU A 115 12.78 19.54 3.80
CA GLU A 115 12.73 19.11 5.19
C GLU A 115 13.23 17.67 5.32
N ILE A 116 14.17 17.46 6.23
CA ILE A 116 14.83 16.17 6.46
C ILE A 116 14.83 15.87 7.96
N SER A 117 14.42 14.67 8.33
CA SER A 117 14.47 14.18 9.70
C SER A 117 15.09 12.79 9.74
N SER A 118 15.95 12.55 10.74
CA SER A 118 16.50 11.22 10.97
C SER A 118 15.53 10.38 11.79
N LEU A 119 15.30 9.13 11.37
CA LEU A 119 14.64 8.11 12.18
C LEU A 119 15.66 7.40 13.10
N GLY A 120 16.96 7.53 12.80
CA GLY A 120 18.04 6.92 13.57
C GLY A 120 18.86 5.90 12.78
N ALA A 121 19.90 5.40 13.45
CA ALA A 121 20.72 4.32 12.93
C ALA A 121 20.00 2.97 13.10
N LEU A 122 20.14 2.10 12.10
CA LEU A 122 19.63 0.74 12.19
C LEU A 122 20.47 -0.05 13.19
N ASP A 123 19.81 -0.90 13.95
CA ASP A 123 20.41 -1.79 14.92
C ASP A 123 21.16 -2.96 14.28
N GLU A 124 21.66 -3.90 15.11
CA GLU A 124 22.36 -5.10 14.66
C GLU A 124 21.47 -6.05 13.83
N ASN A 125 20.14 -5.95 13.99
CA ASN A 125 19.16 -6.70 13.21
C ASN A 125 18.75 -5.96 11.93
N LEU A 126 19.39 -4.82 11.63
CA LEU A 126 19.07 -3.93 10.52
C LEU A 126 17.65 -3.35 10.61
N GLN A 127 17.24 -2.96 11.81
CA GLN A 127 15.93 -2.39 12.10
C GLN A 127 16.06 -1.04 12.81
N VAL A 128 15.10 -0.17 12.58
CA VAL A 128 14.93 1.09 13.30
C VAL A 128 13.48 1.50 13.26
N SER A 129 13.01 2.11 14.35
CA SER A 129 11.67 2.69 14.46
C SER A 129 11.79 4.18 14.75
N GLY A 130 10.89 4.96 14.15
CA GLY A 130 10.80 6.39 14.38
C GLY A 130 9.43 6.92 14.06
N GLN A 131 9.25 8.22 14.22
CA GLN A 131 7.98 8.90 13.98
C GLN A 131 8.17 10.08 13.04
N THR A 132 7.14 10.40 12.29
CA THR A 132 7.06 11.62 11.47
C THR A 132 5.62 12.09 11.36
N ASP A 133 5.45 13.37 11.12
CA ASP A 133 4.21 14.05 10.78
C ASP A 133 4.12 14.42 9.29
N PHE A 134 5.12 14.01 8.50
CA PHE A 134 5.11 14.25 7.07
C PHE A 134 4.02 13.43 6.38
N ASN A 135 3.03 14.08 5.83
CA ASN A 135 1.97 13.41 5.07
C ASN A 135 2.49 12.80 3.75
N LYS A 136 3.47 13.46 3.12
CA LYS A 136 4.14 12.99 1.89
C LYS A 136 5.62 12.96 2.13
N PHE A 137 6.21 11.79 2.05
CA PHE A 137 7.63 11.66 2.34
C PHE A 137 8.32 10.62 1.47
N LEU A 138 9.63 10.78 1.38
CA LEU A 138 10.56 9.75 0.96
C LEU A 138 11.17 9.12 2.21
N LEU A 139 11.23 7.80 2.23
CA LEU A 139 12.02 7.04 3.17
C LEU A 139 13.36 6.71 2.51
N VAL A 140 14.46 7.15 3.10
CA VAL A 140 15.81 7.05 2.53
C VAL A 140 16.71 6.32 3.52
N ILE A 141 17.45 5.34 3.02
CA ILE A 141 18.47 4.63 3.80
C ILE A 141 19.84 4.98 3.23
N THR A 142 20.73 5.45 4.11
CA THR A 142 22.11 5.84 3.74
C THR A 142 23.15 5.02 4.47
N LEU A 143 24.37 5.04 3.96
CA LEU A 143 25.53 4.40 4.58
C LEU A 143 26.42 5.48 5.20
N GLU A 144 26.38 5.61 6.52
CA GLU A 144 27.08 6.63 7.27
C GLU A 144 28.29 6.06 8.07
N PRO A 145 29.19 6.90 8.59
CA PRO A 145 30.17 6.47 9.56
C PRO A 145 29.50 5.89 10.83
N ALA A 146 30.04 4.80 11.38
CA ALA A 146 29.51 4.21 12.60
C ALA A 146 29.94 5.02 13.83
N GLY A 147 29.04 5.06 14.84
CA GLY A 147 29.30 5.71 16.12
C GLY A 147 29.11 7.23 16.13
N GLU A 148 28.66 7.80 15.03
CA GLU A 148 28.24 9.19 14.94
C GLU A 148 26.71 9.27 15.01
N GLU A 149 26.19 10.21 15.79
CA GLU A 149 24.78 10.54 15.80
C GLU A 149 24.40 11.16 14.45
N PRO A 150 23.24 10.81 13.90
CA PRO A 150 22.78 11.40 12.64
C PRO A 150 22.67 12.93 12.76
N GLY A 151 23.24 13.63 11.80
CA GLY A 151 23.14 15.08 11.71
C GLY A 151 21.76 15.55 11.22
N THR A 152 21.69 16.76 10.71
CA THR A 152 20.46 17.33 10.12
C THR A 152 20.18 16.83 8.70
N MET A 153 21.16 16.22 8.04
CA MET A 153 21.03 15.57 6.74
C MET A 153 22.10 14.50 6.58
N TRP A 154 21.88 13.58 5.69
CA TRP A 154 22.86 12.51 5.39
C TRP A 154 24.09 13.05 4.65
N THR A 155 25.20 12.39 4.88
CA THR A 155 26.50 12.67 4.22
C THR A 155 26.96 11.53 3.33
N GLY A 156 26.49 10.33 3.62
CA GLY A 156 26.87 9.13 2.93
C GLY A 156 26.01 8.80 1.71
N PRO A 157 26.40 7.77 0.96
CA PRO A 157 25.66 7.37 -0.24
C PRO A 157 24.32 6.74 0.11
N VAL A 158 23.30 7.00 -0.71
CA VAL A 158 21.98 6.39 -0.60
C VAL A 158 22.05 4.92 -1.00
N VAL A 159 21.67 4.05 -0.09
CA VAL A 159 21.57 2.59 -0.26
C VAL A 159 20.26 2.20 -0.91
N SER A 160 19.15 2.65 -0.33
CA SER A 160 17.80 2.39 -0.83
C SER A 160 16.86 3.55 -0.53
N ARG A 161 15.74 3.57 -1.21
CA ARG A 161 14.71 4.58 -1.02
C ARG A 161 13.33 4.04 -1.38
N GLY A 162 12.32 4.58 -0.74
CA GLY A 162 10.91 4.35 -1.04
C GLY A 162 10.12 5.65 -0.89
N MET A 163 8.91 5.67 -1.38
CA MET A 163 8.05 6.84 -1.28
C MET A 163 6.75 6.45 -0.58
N SER A 164 6.26 7.32 0.29
CA SER A 164 4.97 7.17 0.93
C SER A 164 3.85 7.05 -0.11
N ARG A 165 2.76 6.41 0.24
CA ARG A 165 1.60 6.24 -0.65
C ARG A 165 1.06 7.60 -1.14
N SER A 166 0.89 8.55 -0.25
CA SER A 166 0.49 9.93 -0.60
C SER A 166 1.49 10.61 -1.53
N GLY A 167 2.77 10.35 -1.35
CA GLY A 167 3.83 10.85 -2.24
C GLY A 167 3.71 10.28 -3.66
N LEU A 168 3.50 8.97 -3.78
CA LEU A 168 3.31 8.30 -5.07
C LEU A 168 2.09 8.83 -5.82
N MET A 169 0.97 8.99 -5.15
CA MET A 169 -0.27 9.49 -5.78
C MET A 169 -0.13 10.88 -6.38
N HIS A 170 0.73 11.72 -5.81
CA HIS A 170 0.94 13.09 -6.33
C HIS A 170 1.97 13.16 -7.46
N THR A 171 2.84 12.17 -7.57
CA THR A 171 3.84 12.11 -8.66
C THR A 171 3.31 11.43 -9.91
N MET A 172 2.23 10.66 -9.78
CA MET A 172 1.55 10.06 -10.92
C MET A 172 0.59 11.08 -11.52
N ALA A 173 1.02 11.76 -12.57
CA ALA A 173 0.15 12.59 -13.38
C ALA A 173 -0.92 11.72 -14.05
N GLY A 174 -2.16 11.93 -13.68
CA GLY A 174 -3.30 11.16 -14.17
C GLY A 174 -3.87 10.27 -13.09
N HIS A 175 -4.64 10.87 -12.22
CA HIS A 175 -5.54 10.11 -11.37
C HIS A 175 -6.53 9.40 -12.28
N GLY A 176 -6.37 8.11 -12.45
CA GLY A 176 -7.43 7.26 -12.97
C GLY A 176 -8.69 7.42 -12.12
N PRO A 177 -9.83 6.87 -12.53
CA PRO A 177 -11.02 6.87 -11.71
C PRO A 177 -10.60 6.36 -10.33
N PHE A 178 -11.03 7.06 -9.29
CA PHE A 178 -10.74 6.71 -7.90
C PHE A 178 -11.10 5.25 -7.68
N GLU A 179 -10.12 4.39 -7.60
CA GLU A 179 -10.33 3.06 -7.06
C GLU A 179 -10.60 3.27 -5.58
N THR A 180 -11.77 2.86 -5.13
CA THR A 180 -12.09 2.82 -3.72
C THR A 180 -11.20 1.76 -3.09
N GLU A 181 -10.15 2.19 -2.43
CA GLU A 181 -9.32 1.29 -1.65
C GLU A 181 -10.10 0.79 -0.43
N PRO A 182 -9.90 -0.45 0.02
CA PRO A 182 -10.52 -0.95 1.23
C PRO A 182 -10.20 -0.03 2.43
N CYS A 183 -11.15 0.20 3.32
CA CYS A 183 -10.95 1.06 4.49
C CYS A 183 -9.76 0.65 5.35
N ALA A 184 -9.47 -0.66 5.42
CA ALA A 184 -8.29 -1.20 6.12
C ALA A 184 -6.96 -0.62 5.63
N VAL A 185 -6.89 -0.14 4.38
CA VAL A 185 -5.70 0.50 3.82
C VAL A 185 -5.44 1.87 4.45
N TYR A 186 -6.48 2.49 4.99
CA TYR A 186 -6.41 3.80 5.66
C TYR A 186 -6.49 3.71 7.18
N GLY A 187 -6.50 2.48 7.74
CA GLY A 187 -6.57 2.29 9.19
C GLY A 187 -7.97 2.44 9.80
N TYR A 188 -9.02 2.31 8.98
CA TYR A 188 -10.42 2.34 9.44
C TYR A 188 -11.04 0.96 9.47
#